data_0134762fef157ded1715f22d643832f7
#
_entry.id   0134762fef157ded1715f22d643832f7
#
_cell.length_a   1.000
_cell.length_b   1.000
_cell.length_c   1.000
_cell.angle_alpha   90.00
_cell.angle_beta   90.00
_cell.angle_gamma   90.00
#
_symmetry.space_group_name_H-M   'P 1'
#
loop_
_entity.id
_entity.type
_entity.pdbx_description
1 polymer ?
#
loop_
_entity_poly.entity_id
_entity_poly.type
_entity_poly.pdbx_seq_one_letter_code
_entity_poly.pdbx_strand_id
1 'polypeptide(L)'
;MKGYLVIGIGRFGKSVARTLYENNKTVLAIDENEEVIQQIIDNQLVGDAVVLNATDENALKKVINNDFDTAFVCIGTDIQSSILITVTLKELGIKKIICKARTEKQGKVLEKIGADIVVYPEKEMGEALAKKVMNPKLTDYFRFSEEYNIFEFEAPAEFIGKNLKELDLRNRYEMNIIGIKQ
;
A
#
# COMPACT_ATOMS: atom_id res chain seq x y z
N MET A 1 -7.57 10.37 -15.82
CA MET A 1 -6.61 9.61 -14.99
C MET A 1 -6.60 8.22 -15.59
N LYS A 2 -5.44 7.69 -15.91
CA LYS A 2 -5.30 6.36 -16.49
C LYS A 2 -5.56 5.29 -15.41
N GLY A 3 -5.74 4.05 -15.84
CA GLY A 3 -6.02 2.92 -14.97
C GLY A 3 -4.81 2.45 -14.13
N TYR A 4 -5.07 1.46 -13.31
CA TYR A 4 -4.12 0.82 -12.41
C TYR A 4 -3.91 -0.64 -12.80
N LEU A 5 -2.66 -1.08 -12.83
CA LEU A 5 -2.29 -2.49 -12.93
C LEU A 5 -2.00 -3.03 -11.52
N VAL A 6 -2.52 -4.21 -11.22
CA VAL A 6 -2.18 -4.92 -9.99
C VAL A 6 -1.70 -6.32 -10.37
N ILE A 7 -0.41 -6.59 -10.17
CA ILE A 7 0.27 -7.82 -10.57
C ILE A 7 0.62 -8.63 -9.32
N GLY A 8 0.10 -9.85 -9.25
CA GLY A 8 0.17 -10.72 -8.07
C GLY A 8 -1.02 -10.51 -7.14
N ILE A 9 -2.05 -11.34 -7.29
CA ILE A 9 -3.33 -11.23 -6.57
C ILE A 9 -3.35 -12.11 -5.30
N GLY A 10 -2.24 -12.12 -4.58
CA GLY A 10 -2.20 -12.63 -3.22
C GLY A 10 -2.99 -11.74 -2.25
N ARG A 11 -2.88 -11.99 -0.94
CA ARG A 11 -3.63 -11.24 0.10
C ARG A 11 -3.48 -9.72 -0.03
N PHE A 12 -2.24 -9.24 -0.24
CA PHE A 12 -1.96 -7.81 -0.38
C PHE A 12 -2.51 -7.25 -1.69
N GLY A 13 -2.17 -7.88 -2.83
CA GLY A 13 -2.63 -7.42 -4.15
C GLY A 13 -4.15 -7.43 -4.29
N LYS A 14 -4.82 -8.45 -3.76
CA LYS A 14 -6.30 -8.51 -3.71
C LYS A 14 -6.89 -7.32 -2.94
N SER A 15 -6.30 -6.95 -1.78
CA SER A 15 -6.74 -5.81 -1.00
C SER A 15 -6.55 -4.49 -1.76
N VAL A 16 -5.39 -4.31 -2.41
CA VAL A 16 -5.10 -3.13 -3.25
C VAL A 16 -6.10 -3.03 -4.39
N ALA A 17 -6.27 -4.11 -5.18
CA ALA A 17 -7.14 -4.12 -6.35
C ALA A 17 -8.60 -3.83 -5.98
N ARG A 18 -9.10 -4.48 -4.93
CA ARG A 18 -10.45 -4.27 -4.40
C ARG A 18 -10.66 -2.82 -3.96
N THR A 19 -9.75 -2.27 -3.16
CA THR A 19 -9.87 -0.90 -2.65
C THR A 19 -9.90 0.13 -3.79
N LEU A 20 -9.07 -0.06 -4.81
CA LEU A 20 -9.08 0.80 -6.00
C LEU A 20 -10.43 0.69 -6.75
N TYR A 21 -10.94 -0.50 -6.94
CA TYR A 21 -12.19 -0.75 -7.65
C TYR A 21 -13.40 -0.18 -6.89
N GLU A 22 -13.48 -0.38 -5.58
CA GLU A 22 -14.53 0.20 -4.71
C GLU A 22 -14.52 1.74 -4.72
N ASN A 23 -13.37 2.34 -5.03
CA ASN A 23 -13.24 3.79 -5.23
C ASN A 23 -13.38 4.23 -6.70
N ASN A 24 -14.06 3.42 -7.53
CA ASN A 24 -14.38 3.69 -8.93
C ASN A 24 -13.14 3.96 -9.80
N LYS A 25 -12.05 3.24 -9.54
CA LYS A 25 -10.85 3.27 -10.39
C LYS A 25 -10.90 2.13 -11.40
N THR A 26 -10.41 2.38 -12.60
CA THR A 26 -10.15 1.32 -13.59
C THR A 26 -8.98 0.48 -13.10
N VAL A 27 -9.18 -0.81 -12.91
CA VAL A 27 -8.19 -1.74 -12.39
C VAL A 27 -8.12 -2.96 -13.30
N LEU A 28 -6.92 -3.34 -13.73
CA LEU A 28 -6.62 -4.62 -14.33
C LEU A 28 -5.81 -5.46 -13.35
N ALA A 29 -6.37 -6.60 -12.93
CA ALA A 29 -5.71 -7.57 -12.06
C ALA A 29 -5.03 -8.65 -12.89
N ILE A 30 -3.77 -8.97 -12.56
CA ILE A 30 -2.95 -9.96 -13.28
C ILE A 30 -2.39 -10.95 -12.26
N ASP A 31 -2.61 -12.23 -12.51
CA ASP A 31 -1.98 -13.34 -11.77
C ASP A 31 -1.79 -14.53 -12.71
N GLU A 32 -0.79 -15.37 -12.46
CA GLU A 32 -0.57 -16.60 -13.23
C GLU A 32 -1.49 -17.75 -12.80
N ASN A 33 -2.08 -17.65 -11.60
CA ASN A 33 -2.95 -18.65 -11.04
C ASN A 33 -4.41 -18.41 -11.46
N GLU A 34 -4.92 -19.31 -12.29
CA GLU A 34 -6.29 -19.27 -12.81
C GLU A 34 -7.35 -19.28 -11.70
N GLU A 35 -7.16 -20.09 -10.65
CA GLU A 35 -8.12 -20.17 -9.54
C GLU A 35 -8.24 -18.84 -8.79
N VAL A 36 -7.10 -18.13 -8.62
CA VAL A 36 -7.08 -16.81 -8.00
C VAL A 36 -7.84 -15.80 -8.84
N ILE A 37 -7.61 -15.78 -10.14
CA ILE A 37 -8.31 -14.88 -11.07
C ILE A 37 -9.80 -15.21 -11.10
N GLN A 38 -10.18 -16.48 -11.19
CA GLN A 38 -11.59 -16.87 -11.17
C GLN A 38 -12.29 -16.40 -9.89
N GLN A 39 -11.66 -16.59 -8.72
CA GLN A 39 -12.21 -16.13 -7.43
C GLN A 39 -12.47 -14.62 -7.37
N ILE A 40 -11.60 -13.79 -7.94
CA ILE A 40 -11.80 -12.33 -7.90
C ILE A 40 -12.88 -11.87 -8.89
N ILE A 41 -13.05 -12.59 -10.01
CA ILE A 41 -14.14 -12.36 -10.97
C ILE A 41 -15.48 -12.75 -10.35
N ASP A 42 -15.57 -13.96 -9.81
CA ASP A 42 -16.82 -14.48 -9.21
C ASP A 42 -17.33 -13.62 -8.04
N ASN A 43 -16.39 -13.06 -7.28
CA ASN A 43 -16.70 -12.16 -6.17
C ASN A 43 -16.81 -10.68 -6.58
N GLN A 44 -16.72 -10.37 -7.87
CA GLN A 44 -16.81 -9.00 -8.43
C GLN A 44 -15.87 -8.00 -7.71
N LEU A 45 -14.64 -8.44 -7.40
CA LEU A 45 -13.67 -7.63 -6.65
C LEU A 45 -12.93 -6.61 -7.53
N VAL A 46 -12.96 -6.79 -8.84
CA VAL A 46 -12.35 -5.92 -9.86
C VAL A 46 -13.20 -5.92 -11.13
N GLY A 47 -13.02 -4.92 -12.00
CA GLY A 47 -13.69 -4.85 -13.30
C GLY A 47 -13.09 -5.81 -14.32
N ASP A 48 -11.76 -5.83 -14.41
CA ASP A 48 -11.02 -6.62 -15.37
C ASP A 48 -9.92 -7.44 -14.68
N ALA A 49 -9.78 -8.70 -15.10
CA ALA A 49 -8.75 -9.60 -14.62
C ALA A 49 -8.27 -10.54 -15.72
N VAL A 50 -7.01 -10.92 -15.68
CA VAL A 50 -6.40 -11.80 -16.68
C VAL A 50 -5.44 -12.79 -16.04
N VAL A 51 -5.52 -14.05 -16.49
CA VAL A 51 -4.52 -15.08 -16.18
C VAL A 51 -3.32 -14.87 -17.10
N LEU A 52 -2.19 -14.48 -16.51
CA LEU A 52 -0.98 -14.15 -17.25
C LEU A 52 0.26 -14.36 -16.39
N ASN A 53 1.28 -15.02 -16.95
CA ASN A 53 2.62 -14.96 -16.40
C ASN A 53 3.25 -13.59 -16.74
N ALA A 54 3.29 -12.69 -15.77
CA ALA A 54 3.78 -11.33 -15.97
C ALA A 54 5.30 -11.23 -16.20
N THR A 55 6.06 -12.33 -16.04
CA THR A 55 7.48 -12.39 -16.45
C THR A 55 7.66 -12.59 -17.94
N ASP A 56 6.62 -13.00 -18.67
CA ASP A 56 6.62 -12.99 -20.13
C ASP A 56 6.39 -11.56 -20.64
N GLU A 57 7.48 -10.93 -21.04
CA GLU A 57 7.50 -9.55 -21.52
C GLU A 57 6.56 -9.34 -22.71
N ASN A 58 6.49 -10.31 -23.64
CA ASN A 58 5.64 -10.19 -24.82
C ASN A 58 4.15 -10.30 -24.46
N ALA A 59 3.82 -11.16 -23.51
CA ALA A 59 2.46 -11.29 -23.01
C ALA A 59 2.04 -10.04 -22.22
N LEU A 60 2.92 -9.52 -21.37
CA LEU A 60 2.69 -8.31 -20.59
C LEU A 60 2.51 -7.08 -21.49
N LYS A 61 3.35 -6.93 -22.53
CA LYS A 61 3.22 -5.86 -23.55
C LYS A 61 1.88 -5.85 -24.27
N LYS A 62 1.29 -7.02 -24.54
CA LYS A 62 -0.01 -7.12 -25.23
C LYS A 62 -1.17 -6.65 -24.35
N VAL A 63 -1.04 -6.82 -23.05
CA VAL A 63 -2.08 -6.47 -22.07
C VAL A 63 -1.96 -5.02 -21.62
N ILE A 64 -0.72 -4.52 -21.51
CA ILE A 64 -0.44 -3.13 -21.14
C ILE A 64 -0.49 -2.28 -22.42
N ASN A 65 -1.61 -1.60 -22.58
CA ASN A 65 -1.76 -0.53 -23.55
C ASN A 65 -1.50 0.83 -22.86
N ASN A 66 -1.65 1.93 -23.59
CA ASN A 66 -1.47 3.28 -23.04
C ASN A 66 -2.53 3.72 -22.01
N ASP A 67 -3.38 2.81 -21.52
CA ASP A 67 -4.48 3.11 -20.61
C ASP A 67 -4.08 3.05 -19.13
N PHE A 68 -2.87 2.58 -18.82
CA PHE A 68 -2.35 2.45 -17.47
C PHE A 68 -1.15 3.36 -17.26
N ASP A 69 -1.07 4.02 -16.11
CA ASP A 69 0.08 4.85 -15.73
C ASP A 69 0.66 4.47 -14.36
N THR A 70 -0.03 3.62 -13.61
CA THR A 70 0.39 3.17 -12.28
C THR A 70 0.31 1.66 -12.18
N ALA A 71 1.36 1.02 -11.68
CA ALA A 71 1.41 -0.42 -11.47
C ALA A 71 1.81 -0.78 -10.04
N PHE A 72 1.14 -1.78 -9.49
CA PHE A 72 1.48 -2.42 -8.23
C PHE A 72 2.04 -3.81 -8.50
N VAL A 73 3.30 -4.05 -8.15
CA VAL A 73 3.96 -5.36 -8.19
C VAL A 73 3.88 -5.97 -6.79
N CYS A 74 2.89 -6.84 -6.59
CA CYS A 74 2.54 -7.40 -5.28
C CYS A 74 3.15 -8.78 -5.01
N ILE A 75 4.14 -9.20 -5.81
CA ILE A 75 4.84 -10.48 -5.70
C ILE A 75 5.95 -10.34 -4.66
N GLY A 76 5.78 -10.98 -3.50
CA GLY A 76 6.77 -10.85 -2.41
C GLY A 76 7.63 -12.09 -2.20
N THR A 77 7.20 -13.27 -2.64
CA THR A 77 7.91 -14.55 -2.44
C THR A 77 8.92 -14.84 -3.52
N ASP A 78 8.63 -14.47 -4.75
CA ASP A 78 9.53 -14.64 -5.88
C ASP A 78 10.19 -13.28 -6.23
N ILE A 79 11.43 -13.14 -5.73
CA ILE A 79 12.22 -11.92 -5.93
C ILE A 79 12.59 -11.78 -7.41
N GLN A 80 12.89 -12.87 -8.10
CA GLN A 80 13.29 -12.85 -9.50
C GLN A 80 12.16 -12.32 -10.39
N SER A 81 10.96 -12.87 -10.24
CA SER A 81 9.78 -12.40 -10.96
C SER A 81 9.47 -10.93 -10.65
N SER A 82 9.55 -10.52 -9.38
CA SER A 82 9.35 -9.13 -8.98
C SER A 82 10.32 -8.16 -9.68
N ILE A 83 11.59 -8.55 -9.80
CA ILE A 83 12.63 -7.76 -10.49
C ILE A 83 12.33 -7.67 -11.98
N LEU A 84 12.11 -8.80 -12.66
CA LEU A 84 11.86 -8.84 -14.11
C LEU A 84 10.64 -8.00 -14.48
N ILE A 85 9.55 -8.17 -13.75
CA ILE A 85 8.31 -7.40 -13.98
C ILE A 85 8.56 -5.90 -13.78
N THR A 86 9.27 -5.51 -12.72
CA THR A 86 9.56 -4.09 -12.46
C THR A 86 10.37 -3.45 -13.58
N VAL A 87 11.40 -4.13 -14.09
CA VAL A 87 12.20 -3.66 -15.23
C VAL A 87 11.32 -3.52 -16.47
N THR A 88 10.56 -4.55 -16.81
CA THR A 88 9.65 -4.52 -17.98
C THR A 88 8.63 -3.39 -17.91
N LEU A 89 8.01 -3.16 -16.75
CA LEU A 89 7.07 -2.05 -16.55
C LEU A 89 7.73 -0.68 -16.75
N LYS A 90 8.98 -0.52 -16.30
CA LYS A 90 9.74 0.71 -16.50
C LYS A 90 10.05 0.95 -17.98
N GLU A 91 10.45 -0.09 -18.71
CA GLU A 91 10.70 -0.05 -20.16
C GLU A 91 9.44 0.24 -20.97
N LEU A 92 8.27 -0.24 -20.49
CA LEU A 92 6.97 0.04 -21.09
C LEU A 92 6.44 1.45 -20.78
N GLY A 93 7.17 2.25 -20.00
CA GLY A 93 6.84 3.63 -19.71
C GLY A 93 5.74 3.84 -18.67
N ILE A 94 5.51 2.85 -17.79
CA ILE A 94 4.65 3.04 -16.63
C ILE A 94 5.26 4.11 -15.73
N LYS A 95 4.47 5.15 -15.43
CA LYS A 95 4.95 6.36 -14.75
C LYS A 95 5.23 6.14 -13.27
N LYS A 96 4.41 5.30 -12.62
CA LYS A 96 4.51 5.04 -11.19
C LYS A 96 4.45 3.54 -10.91
N ILE A 97 5.52 3.01 -10.35
CA ILE A 97 5.67 1.59 -10.03
C ILE A 97 5.81 1.45 -8.53
N ILE A 98 4.86 0.76 -7.90
CA ILE A 98 4.83 0.46 -6.49
C ILE A 98 5.14 -1.02 -6.30
N CYS A 99 6.20 -1.36 -5.57
CA CYS A 99 6.62 -2.74 -5.38
C CYS A 99 6.46 -3.17 -3.92
N LYS A 100 5.94 -4.38 -3.71
CA LYS A 100 5.99 -5.04 -2.41
C LYS A 100 7.35 -5.70 -2.21
N ALA A 101 7.97 -5.46 -1.07
CA ALA A 101 9.17 -6.15 -0.64
C ALA A 101 8.95 -6.84 0.71
N ARG A 102 9.68 -7.95 0.96
CA ARG A 102 9.69 -8.66 2.25
C ARG A 102 10.89 -8.27 3.10
N THR A 103 11.97 -7.84 2.47
CA THR A 103 13.23 -7.48 3.14
C THR A 103 13.74 -6.14 2.61
N GLU A 104 14.48 -5.43 3.45
CA GLU A 104 15.12 -4.17 3.04
C GLU A 104 16.12 -4.35 1.88
N LYS A 105 16.80 -5.51 1.83
CA LYS A 105 17.71 -5.81 0.71
C LYS A 105 16.95 -5.93 -0.61
N GLN A 106 15.82 -6.62 -0.61
CA GLN A 106 14.94 -6.71 -1.77
C GLN A 106 14.45 -5.31 -2.18
N GLY A 107 13.97 -4.52 -1.22
CA GLY A 107 13.49 -3.16 -1.49
C GLY A 107 14.56 -2.28 -2.14
N LYS A 108 15.79 -2.27 -1.62
CA LYS A 108 16.90 -1.53 -2.21
C LYS A 108 17.22 -1.94 -3.66
N VAL A 109 17.04 -3.21 -4.00
CA VAL A 109 17.18 -3.67 -5.39
C VAL A 109 16.06 -3.11 -6.25
N LEU A 110 14.80 -3.24 -5.80
CA LEU A 110 13.63 -2.75 -6.53
C LEU A 110 13.69 -1.24 -6.80
N GLU A 111 14.11 -0.44 -5.82
CA GLU A 111 14.33 1.00 -5.98
C GLU A 111 15.38 1.30 -7.07
N LYS A 112 16.50 0.58 -7.06
CA LYS A 112 17.57 0.77 -8.05
C LYS A 112 17.17 0.43 -9.48
N ILE A 113 16.23 -0.49 -9.66
CA ILE A 113 15.78 -0.91 -10.99
C ILE A 113 14.53 -0.16 -11.47
N GLY A 114 14.02 0.80 -10.69
CA GLY A 114 13.00 1.72 -11.14
C GLY A 114 11.66 1.67 -10.41
N ALA A 115 11.56 0.99 -9.27
CA ALA A 115 10.41 1.16 -8.39
C ALA A 115 10.40 2.58 -7.80
N ASP A 116 9.28 3.28 -7.92
CA ASP A 116 9.10 4.63 -7.37
C ASP A 116 8.74 4.60 -5.89
N ILE A 117 8.08 3.53 -5.44
CA ILE A 117 7.73 3.30 -4.04
C ILE A 117 7.94 1.81 -3.73
N VAL A 118 8.55 1.54 -2.58
CA VAL A 118 8.64 0.19 -2.02
C VAL A 118 7.89 0.14 -0.70
N VAL A 119 7.03 -0.85 -0.54
CA VAL A 119 6.22 -1.06 0.68
C VAL A 119 6.55 -2.40 1.32
N TYR A 120 6.47 -2.45 2.66
CA TYR A 120 6.75 -3.63 3.49
C TYR A 120 5.52 -3.97 4.37
N PRO A 121 4.42 -4.45 3.77
CA PRO A 121 3.12 -4.52 4.47
C PRO A 121 3.14 -5.31 5.77
N GLU A 122 3.87 -6.42 5.81
CA GLU A 122 3.97 -7.27 7.00
C GLU A 122 4.76 -6.59 8.12
N LYS A 123 5.86 -5.88 7.78
CA LYS A 123 6.67 -5.13 8.75
C LYS A 123 5.87 -3.93 9.29
N GLU A 124 5.34 -3.12 8.39
CA GLU A 124 4.61 -1.90 8.74
C GLU A 124 3.38 -2.20 9.60
N MET A 125 2.59 -3.22 9.22
CA MET A 125 1.42 -3.64 9.98
C MET A 125 1.81 -4.26 11.33
N GLY A 126 2.88 -5.07 11.38
CA GLY A 126 3.40 -5.66 12.62
C GLY A 126 3.85 -4.57 13.60
N GLU A 127 4.61 -3.59 13.13
CA GLU A 127 5.05 -2.45 13.94
C GLU A 127 3.86 -1.61 14.44
N ALA A 128 2.89 -1.34 13.58
CA ALA A 128 1.69 -0.58 13.94
C ALA A 128 0.87 -1.30 15.03
N LEU A 129 0.66 -2.61 14.86
CA LEU A 129 -0.07 -3.42 15.84
C LEU A 129 0.67 -3.49 17.18
N ALA A 130 1.99 -3.71 17.17
CA ALA A 130 2.79 -3.75 18.39
C ALA A 130 2.71 -2.41 19.18
N LYS A 131 2.84 -1.29 18.46
CA LYS A 131 2.70 0.05 19.05
C LYS A 131 1.32 0.27 19.66
N LYS A 132 0.27 -0.18 18.97
CA LYS A 132 -1.11 -0.07 19.48
C LYS A 132 -1.32 -0.90 20.74
N VAL A 133 -0.79 -2.11 20.79
CA VAL A 133 -0.91 -3.00 21.99
C VAL A 133 -0.09 -2.46 23.16
N MET A 134 1.11 -1.95 22.90
CA MET A 134 1.96 -1.36 23.97
C MET A 134 1.37 -0.07 24.57
N ASN A 135 0.51 0.62 23.84
CA ASN A 135 -0.10 1.87 24.23
C ASN A 135 -1.63 1.78 24.16
N PRO A 136 -2.30 1.08 25.12
CA PRO A 136 -3.74 0.83 25.06
C PRO A 136 -4.61 2.11 25.04
N LYS A 137 -4.05 3.23 25.50
CA LYS A 137 -4.72 4.55 25.47
C LYS A 137 -4.66 5.23 24.10
N LEU A 138 -3.82 4.72 23.17
CA LEU A 138 -3.81 5.18 21.78
C LEU A 138 -4.91 4.44 21.02
N THR A 139 -5.95 5.16 20.65
CA THR A 139 -7.07 4.61 19.88
C THR A 139 -6.64 4.38 18.42
N ASP A 140 -5.86 5.29 17.88
CA ASP A 140 -5.29 5.16 16.54
C ASP A 140 -3.91 5.81 16.43
N TYR A 141 -3.10 5.32 15.48
CA TYR A 141 -1.74 5.79 15.26
C TYR A 141 -1.44 5.81 13.75
N PHE A 142 -1.08 6.96 13.24
CA PHE A 142 -0.68 7.14 11.85
C PHE A 142 0.68 7.82 11.77
N ARG A 143 1.66 7.14 11.17
CA ARG A 143 2.98 7.72 10.90
C ARG A 143 2.89 8.65 9.68
N PHE A 144 3.00 9.95 9.91
CA PHE A 144 2.92 10.93 8.85
C PHE A 144 4.28 11.12 8.13
N SER A 145 5.39 11.13 8.89
CA SER A 145 6.75 11.20 8.36
C SER A 145 7.73 10.53 9.34
N GLU A 146 9.03 10.62 9.07
CA GLU A 146 10.05 10.17 10.04
C GLU A 146 10.04 11.01 11.33
N GLU A 147 9.70 12.29 11.23
CA GLU A 147 9.71 13.26 12.35
C GLU A 147 8.33 13.45 12.98
N TYR A 148 7.24 13.23 12.23
CA TYR A 148 5.89 13.55 12.68
C TYR A 148 4.98 12.32 12.70
N ASN A 149 4.21 12.21 13.78
CA ASN A 149 3.21 11.17 13.95
C ASN A 149 1.86 11.81 14.33
N ILE A 150 0.77 11.23 13.83
CA ILE A 150 -0.59 11.61 14.24
C ILE A 150 -1.12 10.45 15.07
N PHE A 151 -1.72 10.76 16.22
CA PHE A 151 -2.33 9.75 17.06
C PHE A 151 -3.60 10.27 17.70
N GLU A 152 -4.56 9.38 17.90
CA GLU A 152 -5.79 9.61 18.64
C GLU A 152 -5.65 8.95 20.02
N PHE A 153 -6.04 9.65 21.07
CA PHE A 153 -6.02 9.12 22.43
C PHE A 153 -7.17 9.67 23.25
N GLU A 154 -7.63 8.89 24.23
CA GLU A 154 -8.59 9.37 25.20
C GLU A 154 -7.97 10.43 26.10
N ALA A 155 -8.68 11.56 26.27
CA ALA A 155 -8.19 12.64 27.10
C ALA A 155 -7.98 12.13 28.55
N PRO A 156 -6.75 12.25 29.11
CA PRO A 156 -6.49 11.87 30.48
C PRO A 156 -7.38 12.65 31.47
N ALA A 157 -7.68 12.05 32.61
CA ALA A 157 -8.52 12.68 33.63
C ALA A 157 -8.03 14.08 34.04
N GLU A 158 -6.72 14.30 34.01
CA GLU A 158 -6.09 15.60 34.31
C GLU A 158 -6.37 16.71 33.29
N PHE A 159 -6.89 16.36 32.10
CA PHE A 159 -7.28 17.32 31.04
C PHE A 159 -8.73 17.76 31.18
N ILE A 160 -9.54 17.01 31.94
CA ILE A 160 -10.98 17.27 32.08
C ILE A 160 -11.19 18.63 32.80
N GLY A 161 -12.06 19.44 32.20
CA GLY A 161 -12.39 20.77 32.72
C GLY A 161 -11.37 21.87 32.41
N LYS A 162 -10.30 21.57 31.70
CA LYS A 162 -9.29 22.55 31.28
C LYS A 162 -9.42 22.84 29.80
N ASN A 163 -9.17 24.08 29.39
CA ASN A 163 -9.06 24.43 27.98
C ASN A 163 -7.66 24.17 27.44
N LEU A 164 -7.50 24.15 26.11
CA LEU A 164 -6.21 23.86 25.45
C LEU A 164 -5.09 24.83 25.83
N LYS A 165 -5.43 26.09 26.14
CA LYS A 165 -4.45 27.09 26.55
C LYS A 165 -3.90 26.81 27.95
N GLU A 166 -4.76 26.36 28.87
CA GLU A 166 -4.37 25.96 30.23
C GLU A 166 -3.55 24.68 30.25
N LEU A 167 -3.83 23.76 29.31
CA LEU A 167 -3.10 22.50 29.18
C LEU A 167 -1.69 22.71 28.64
N ASP A 168 -1.46 23.74 27.83
CA ASP A 168 -0.18 24.11 27.22
C ASP A 168 0.56 22.88 26.59
N LEU A 169 -0.21 22.07 25.84
CA LEU A 169 0.25 20.79 25.32
C LEU A 169 1.44 20.91 24.38
N ARG A 170 1.53 22.04 23.67
CA ARG A 170 2.62 22.29 22.75
C ARG A 170 3.97 22.43 23.48
N ASN A 171 4.02 23.19 24.57
CA ASN A 171 5.27 23.43 25.29
C ASN A 171 5.60 22.27 26.24
N ARG A 172 4.59 21.60 26.79
CA ARG A 172 4.77 20.53 27.79
C ARG A 172 5.06 19.16 27.17
N TYR A 173 4.50 18.87 25.98
CA TYR A 173 4.52 17.55 25.36
C TYR A 173 4.92 17.59 23.88
N GLU A 174 5.27 18.75 23.32
CA GLU A 174 5.59 18.94 21.91
C GLU A 174 4.46 18.51 20.95
N MET A 175 3.21 18.56 21.42
CA MET A 175 2.02 18.13 20.72
C MET A 175 1.20 19.29 20.19
N ASN A 176 0.72 19.17 18.95
CA ASN A 176 -0.29 20.07 18.39
C ASN A 176 -1.62 19.33 18.27
N ILE A 177 -2.68 19.89 18.81
CA ILE A 177 -4.04 19.34 18.68
C ILE A 177 -4.61 19.73 17.33
N ILE A 178 -4.96 18.75 16.51
CA ILE A 178 -5.57 18.92 15.20
C ILE A 178 -7.08 18.73 15.20
N GLY A 179 -7.63 18.10 16.25
CA GLY A 179 -9.07 17.88 16.39
C GLY A 179 -9.42 17.30 17.76
N ILE A 180 -10.68 17.48 18.15
CA ILE A 180 -11.27 16.86 19.33
C ILE A 180 -12.56 16.17 18.88
N LYS A 181 -12.68 14.88 19.19
CA LYS A 181 -13.86 14.07 18.95
C LYS A 181 -14.66 13.99 20.25
N GLN A 182 -15.95 14.28 20.17
CA GLN A 182 -16.90 14.10 21.29
C GLN A 182 -17.55 12.71 21.21
#